data_7a52d4ae82e8d88a81a272bb14f9d640
#
_entry.id   7a52d4ae82e8d88a81a272bb14f9d640
#
_cell.length_a   1.000
_cell.length_b   1.000
_cell.length_c   1.000
_cell.angle_alpha   90.00
_cell.angle_beta   90.00
_cell.angle_gamma   90.00
#
_symmetry.space_group_name_H-M   'P 1'
#
loop_
_entity.id
_entity.type
_entity.pdbx_description
1 polymer ?
#
loop_
_entity_poly.entity_id
_entity_poly.type
_entity_poly.pdbx_seq_one_letter_code
_entity_poly.pdbx_strand_id
1 'polypeptide(L)'
;MASDNDIYNAFKDATGVQKSLLRESSAEKALHEAKYVLKNDKLEEKDISFRCQYKAPYSVNSIKLSFNFKKNDYIPYRICAVVGKNGTGKTQFLSQLASSLSGLNGSDDEIVFEGKRPPIDRVMSISYSVFDGFNKVRGEQSIYSYVYCGLQTENGILTQDQIQRNFKIAYSEIINRDRFDDWENIISEVLESEHQDILKQIEADDFSNINWSSGQHILISTMTELVCNIERESLILFDEPEIHLHPNAI
;
A
#
# COMPACT_ATOMS: atom_id res chain seq x y z
N MET A 1 15.39 -15.59 21.65
CA MET A 1 15.05 -14.15 21.64
C MET A 1 13.56 -13.93 21.41
N ALA A 2 12.99 -14.34 20.31
CA ALA A 2 11.57 -14.07 20.04
C ALA A 2 10.59 -14.72 21.03
N SER A 3 10.88 -15.91 21.54
CA SER A 3 10.03 -16.65 22.48
C SER A 3 10.31 -16.37 23.94
N ASP A 4 11.42 -15.72 24.28
CA ASP A 4 11.91 -15.53 25.63
C ASP A 4 12.23 -14.05 25.90
N ASN A 5 11.38 -13.43 26.72
CA ASN A 5 11.48 -12.01 27.04
C ASN A 5 12.75 -11.67 27.85
N ASP A 6 13.26 -12.61 28.68
CA ASP A 6 14.44 -12.37 29.51
C ASP A 6 15.70 -12.33 28.63
N ILE A 7 15.80 -13.27 27.69
CA ILE A 7 16.86 -13.26 26.66
C ILE A 7 16.75 -12.01 25.78
N TYR A 8 15.56 -11.63 25.36
CA TYR A 8 15.37 -10.40 24.58
C TYR A 8 15.85 -9.17 25.33
N ASN A 9 15.40 -8.99 26.57
CA ASN A 9 15.76 -7.84 27.40
C ASN A 9 17.26 -7.79 27.74
N ALA A 10 17.91 -8.96 27.90
CA ALA A 10 19.34 -9.04 28.15
C ALA A 10 20.21 -8.59 26.96
N PHE A 11 19.74 -8.77 25.73
CA PHE A 11 20.55 -8.57 24.53
C PHE A 11 20.06 -7.46 23.59
N LYS A 12 18.85 -6.92 23.77
CA LYS A 12 18.25 -5.92 22.86
C LYS A 12 19.13 -4.68 22.64
N ASP A 13 19.89 -4.26 23.66
CA ASP A 13 20.73 -3.06 23.61
C ASP A 13 22.19 -3.38 23.22
N ALA A 14 22.51 -4.66 22.98
CA ALA A 14 23.86 -5.03 22.57
C ALA A 14 24.17 -4.52 21.16
N THR A 15 25.32 -3.89 20.99
CA THR A 15 25.74 -3.24 19.73
C THR A 15 25.70 -4.19 18.52
N GLY A 16 26.02 -5.47 18.71
CA GLY A 16 25.94 -6.48 17.66
C GLY A 16 24.50 -6.78 17.23
N VAL A 17 23.57 -6.82 18.19
CA VAL A 17 22.14 -7.03 17.90
C VAL A 17 21.58 -5.82 17.14
N GLN A 18 21.81 -4.62 17.60
CA GLN A 18 21.33 -3.39 16.98
C GLN A 18 21.92 -3.15 15.58
N LYS A 19 23.23 -3.31 15.41
CA LYS A 19 23.91 -3.01 14.14
C LYS A 19 23.87 -4.14 13.12
N SER A 20 23.66 -5.37 13.52
CA SER A 20 23.72 -6.53 12.63
C SER A 20 22.37 -7.19 12.46
N LEU A 21 21.66 -7.50 13.55
CA LEU A 21 20.39 -8.23 13.52
C LEU A 21 19.19 -7.30 13.31
N LEU A 22 19.18 -6.15 13.99
CA LEU A 22 18.05 -5.19 13.97
C LEU A 22 18.39 -3.93 13.17
N ARG A 23 19.28 -4.06 12.19
CA ARG A 23 19.68 -2.93 11.33
C ARG A 23 18.51 -2.39 10.50
N GLU A 24 17.60 -3.28 10.11
CA GLU A 24 16.43 -2.95 9.31
C GLU A 24 15.16 -3.01 10.16
N SER A 25 14.23 -2.10 9.94
CA SER A 25 12.93 -2.05 10.63
C SER A 25 12.12 -3.35 10.48
N SER A 26 12.25 -4.01 9.34
CA SER A 26 11.65 -5.32 9.06
C SER A 26 12.13 -6.42 9.99
N ALA A 27 13.42 -6.41 10.33
CA ALA A 27 14.00 -7.40 11.26
C ALA A 27 13.56 -7.15 12.72
N GLU A 28 13.48 -5.88 13.14
CA GLU A 28 12.94 -5.51 14.45
C GLU A 28 11.48 -5.91 14.57
N LYS A 29 10.68 -5.65 13.54
CA LYS A 29 9.28 -6.08 13.46
C LYS A 29 9.15 -7.59 13.52
N ALA A 30 9.88 -8.33 12.68
CA ALA A 30 9.85 -9.79 12.67
C ALA A 30 10.18 -10.37 14.06
N LEU A 31 11.15 -9.80 14.77
CA LEU A 31 11.49 -10.22 16.13
C LEU A 31 10.36 -9.93 17.12
N HIS A 32 9.70 -8.79 16.99
CA HIS A 32 8.58 -8.41 17.86
C HIS A 32 7.34 -9.26 17.59
N GLU A 33 7.02 -9.53 16.33
CA GLU A 33 5.84 -10.29 15.92
C GLU A 33 6.01 -11.80 16.13
N ALA A 34 7.22 -12.32 15.97
CA ALA A 34 7.50 -13.74 16.13
C ALA A 34 7.03 -14.30 17.48
N LYS A 35 7.06 -13.51 18.54
CA LYS A 35 6.55 -13.96 19.85
C LYS A 35 5.04 -14.18 19.87
N TYR A 36 4.27 -13.37 19.15
CA TYR A 36 2.81 -13.51 19.04
C TYR A 36 2.45 -14.70 18.16
N VAL A 37 3.15 -14.86 17.03
CA VAL A 37 2.99 -16.01 16.14
C VAL A 37 3.31 -17.33 16.87
N LEU A 38 4.42 -17.37 17.62
CA LEU A 38 4.83 -18.55 18.39
C LEU A 38 3.88 -18.88 19.54
N LYS A 39 3.18 -17.89 20.10
CA LYS A 39 2.19 -18.10 21.18
C LYS A 39 0.76 -18.25 20.67
N ASN A 40 0.55 -18.15 19.37
CA ASN A 40 -0.78 -18.13 18.74
C ASN A 40 -1.68 -16.99 19.28
N ASP A 41 -1.06 -15.89 19.73
CA ASP A 41 -1.75 -14.71 20.24
C ASP A 41 -2.11 -13.78 19.07
N LYS A 42 -3.24 -13.08 19.21
CA LYS A 42 -3.59 -12.03 18.23
C LYS A 42 -2.61 -10.86 18.35
N LEU A 43 -2.05 -10.45 17.21
CA LEU A 43 -1.25 -9.23 17.13
C LEU A 43 -2.13 -8.02 17.40
N GLU A 44 -1.75 -7.20 18.38
CA GLU A 44 -2.45 -5.95 18.64
C GLU A 44 -2.28 -4.98 17.47
N GLU A 45 -3.38 -4.33 17.11
CA GLU A 45 -3.36 -3.25 16.13
C GLU A 45 -2.72 -2.01 16.76
N LYS A 46 -1.65 -1.51 16.15
CA LYS A 46 -0.99 -0.31 16.62
C LYS A 46 -1.65 0.95 16.06
N ASP A 47 -1.88 1.91 16.92
CA ASP A 47 -2.24 3.26 16.52
C ASP A 47 -1.06 3.93 15.84
N ILE A 48 -1.26 4.39 14.61
CA ILE A 48 -0.23 5.12 13.85
C ILE A 48 -0.62 6.59 13.78
N SER A 49 0.30 7.46 14.17
CA SER A 49 0.16 8.90 13.96
C SER A 49 1.52 9.52 13.69
N PHE A 50 1.58 10.47 12.76
CA PHE A 50 2.81 11.18 12.46
C PHE A 50 2.54 12.60 11.95
N ARG A 51 3.55 13.43 12.03
CA ARG A 51 3.54 14.79 11.49
C ARG A 51 4.69 14.95 10.53
N CYS A 52 4.45 15.69 9.47
CA CYS A 52 5.50 16.04 8.53
C CYS A 52 5.38 17.47 8.05
N GLN A 53 6.47 18.02 7.59
CA GLN A 53 6.53 19.28 6.87
C GLN A 53 6.80 18.96 5.40
N TYR A 54 5.99 19.50 4.53
CA TYR A 54 6.13 19.37 3.10
C TYR A 54 6.37 20.74 2.47
N LYS A 55 7.36 20.85 1.60
CA LYS A 55 7.62 22.03 0.80
C LYS A 55 7.42 21.68 -0.66
N ALA A 56 6.35 22.21 -1.26
CA ALA A 56 6.15 22.04 -2.70
C ALA A 56 7.26 22.77 -3.49
N PRO A 57 7.73 22.23 -4.63
CA PRO A 57 8.84 22.80 -5.42
C PRO A 57 8.68 24.28 -5.78
N TYR A 58 7.44 24.72 -5.93
CA TYR A 58 7.12 26.12 -6.30
C TYR A 58 6.67 26.97 -5.12
N SER A 59 6.74 26.44 -3.89
CA SER A 59 6.31 27.15 -2.69
C SER A 59 7.49 27.73 -1.92
N VAL A 60 7.34 28.97 -1.47
CA VAL A 60 8.30 29.59 -0.54
C VAL A 60 8.14 29.01 0.87
N ASN A 61 6.91 28.66 1.24
CA ASN A 61 6.57 28.20 2.59
C ASN A 61 6.34 26.68 2.62
N SER A 62 6.76 26.04 3.70
CA SER A 62 6.40 24.65 3.99
C SER A 62 5.02 24.56 4.65
N ILE A 63 4.32 23.47 4.39
CA ILE A 63 3.02 23.12 4.98
C ILE A 63 3.26 22.04 6.03
N LYS A 64 2.67 22.23 7.21
CA LYS A 64 2.67 21.20 8.26
C LYS A 64 1.41 20.35 8.13
N LEU A 65 1.61 19.03 8.06
CA LEU A 65 0.54 18.05 7.94
C LEU A 65 0.61 17.08 9.11
N SER A 66 -0.58 16.68 9.60
CA SER A 66 -0.71 15.72 10.70
C SER A 66 -1.65 14.61 10.28
N PHE A 67 -1.17 13.38 10.37
CA PHE A 67 -1.91 12.16 10.06
C PHE A 67 -2.19 11.41 11.35
N ASN A 68 -3.44 10.99 11.54
CA ASN A 68 -3.86 10.29 12.73
C ASN A 68 -4.74 9.10 12.34
N PHE A 69 -4.19 7.90 12.41
CA PHE A 69 -4.85 6.63 12.10
C PHE A 69 -5.26 5.86 13.37
N LYS A 70 -5.57 6.59 14.43
CA LYS A 70 -6.07 5.99 15.67
C LYS A 70 -7.51 5.54 15.52
N LYS A 71 -7.82 4.42 16.16
CA LYS A 71 -9.19 3.90 16.20
C LYS A 71 -10.15 4.94 16.77
N ASN A 72 -11.29 5.13 16.09
CA ASN A 72 -12.37 6.01 16.50
C ASN A 72 -13.71 5.30 16.26
N ASP A 73 -14.63 5.40 17.20
CA ASP A 73 -15.93 4.72 17.13
C ASP A 73 -16.95 5.43 16.23
N TYR A 74 -16.68 6.68 15.83
CA TYR A 74 -17.66 7.54 15.13
C TYR A 74 -17.39 7.73 13.65
N ILE A 75 -16.15 7.58 13.21
CA ILE A 75 -15.73 7.77 11.81
C ILE A 75 -14.81 6.65 11.39
N PRO A 76 -14.74 6.31 10.09
CA PRO A 76 -13.77 5.35 9.60
C PRO A 76 -12.36 5.78 10.06
N TYR A 77 -11.75 4.98 10.90
CA TYR A 77 -10.36 5.19 11.30
C TYR A 77 -9.43 4.62 10.22
N ARG A 78 -8.17 5.07 10.23
CA ARG A 78 -7.16 4.67 9.24
C ARG A 78 -7.40 5.21 7.82
N ILE A 79 -8.35 6.13 7.65
CA ILE A 79 -8.58 6.83 6.40
C ILE A 79 -8.31 8.32 6.61
N CYS A 80 -7.55 8.92 5.70
CA CYS A 80 -7.26 10.34 5.70
C CYS A 80 -7.45 10.90 4.28
N ALA A 81 -8.34 11.87 4.12
CA ALA A 81 -8.58 12.52 2.84
C ALA A 81 -7.74 13.80 2.70
N VAL A 82 -6.96 13.88 1.62
CA VAL A 82 -6.24 15.09 1.23
C VAL A 82 -7.06 15.86 0.21
N VAL A 83 -7.67 16.95 0.64
CA VAL A 83 -8.59 17.75 -0.19
C VAL A 83 -7.93 19.06 -0.59
N GLY A 84 -8.14 19.49 -1.85
CA GLY A 84 -7.63 20.76 -2.36
C GLY A 84 -8.04 20.99 -3.81
N LYS A 85 -7.97 22.23 -4.27
CA LYS A 85 -8.25 22.58 -5.68
C LYS A 85 -7.28 21.88 -6.64
N ASN A 86 -7.68 21.72 -7.90
CA ASN A 86 -6.78 21.18 -8.93
C ASN A 86 -5.55 22.09 -9.07
N GLY A 87 -4.38 21.49 -9.27
CA GLY A 87 -3.11 22.19 -9.35
C GLY A 87 -2.48 22.62 -8.02
N THR A 88 -3.06 22.24 -6.86
CA THR A 88 -2.46 22.56 -5.55
C THR A 88 -1.34 21.61 -5.13
N GLY A 89 -1.00 20.61 -5.94
CA GLY A 89 0.10 19.68 -5.70
C GLY A 89 -0.25 18.45 -4.85
N LYS A 90 -1.53 18.02 -4.81
CA LYS A 90 -1.95 16.82 -4.09
C LYS A 90 -1.19 15.57 -4.53
N THR A 91 -1.19 15.28 -5.83
CA THR A 91 -0.45 14.17 -6.45
C THR A 91 1.03 14.24 -6.13
N GLN A 92 1.62 15.42 -6.23
CA GLN A 92 3.04 15.63 -5.93
C GLN A 92 3.36 15.37 -4.46
N PHE A 93 2.50 15.85 -3.55
CA PHE A 93 2.63 15.54 -2.13
C PHE A 93 2.55 14.04 -1.86
N LEU A 94 1.57 13.33 -2.43
CA LEU A 94 1.42 11.87 -2.25
C LEU A 94 2.63 11.11 -2.81
N SER A 95 3.14 11.53 -3.98
CA SER A 95 4.34 10.94 -4.59
C SER A 95 5.59 11.13 -3.71
N GLN A 96 5.79 12.33 -3.18
CA GLN A 96 6.90 12.62 -2.28
C GLN A 96 6.76 11.87 -0.95
N LEU A 97 5.54 11.77 -0.42
CA LEU A 97 5.27 10.98 0.79
C LEU A 97 5.60 9.50 0.57
N ALA A 98 5.18 8.96 -0.58
CA ALA A 98 5.53 7.58 -0.97
C ALA A 98 7.03 7.36 -1.00
N SER A 99 7.76 8.24 -1.67
CA SER A 99 9.22 8.14 -1.82
C SER A 99 9.95 8.28 -0.50
N SER A 100 9.56 9.25 0.34
CA SER A 100 10.16 9.47 1.66
C SER A 100 9.89 8.32 2.62
N LEU A 101 8.70 7.71 2.58
CA LEU A 101 8.33 6.56 3.41
C LEU A 101 8.93 5.24 2.92
N SER A 102 9.20 5.09 1.64
CA SER A 102 9.79 3.87 1.09
C SER A 102 11.32 3.89 1.03
N GLY A 103 11.93 5.06 1.19
CA GLY A 103 13.38 5.25 1.07
C GLY A 103 13.87 5.20 -0.38
N LEU A 104 12.99 5.42 -1.35
CA LEU A 104 13.34 5.43 -2.78
C LEU A 104 14.09 6.69 -3.21
N ASN A 105 13.93 7.79 -2.48
CA ASN A 105 14.66 9.02 -2.75
C ASN A 105 15.97 9.08 -1.95
N GLY A 106 17.01 9.59 -2.58
CA GLY A 106 18.20 10.04 -1.90
C GLY A 106 17.93 11.29 -1.05
N SER A 107 18.96 11.90 -0.52
CA SER A 107 19.01 12.94 0.53
C SER A 107 18.26 14.27 0.31
N ASP A 108 17.51 14.44 -0.77
CA ASP A 108 16.78 15.69 -1.06
C ASP A 108 15.28 15.56 -0.75
N ASP A 109 14.94 15.02 0.43
CA ASP A 109 13.56 14.83 0.85
C ASP A 109 12.85 16.18 1.05
N GLU A 110 11.85 16.45 0.21
CA GLU A 110 10.94 17.59 0.36
C GLU A 110 9.98 17.41 1.55
N ILE A 111 9.96 16.21 2.14
CA ILE A 111 9.18 15.86 3.33
C ILE A 111 10.10 15.59 4.51
N VAL A 112 9.91 16.36 5.57
CA VAL A 112 10.63 16.19 6.83
C VAL A 112 9.65 15.74 7.91
N PHE A 113 9.90 14.56 8.49
CA PHE A 113 9.07 14.04 9.59
C PHE A 113 9.43 14.72 10.92
N GLU A 114 8.41 15.11 11.69
CA GLU A 114 8.63 15.61 13.06
C GLU A 114 8.89 14.42 14.00
N GLY A 115 10.15 14.20 14.36
CA GLY A 115 10.58 13.09 15.21
C GLY A 115 11.04 11.86 14.43
N LYS A 116 10.65 10.66 14.88
CA LYS A 116 11.01 9.42 14.20
C LYS A 116 10.12 9.21 12.98
N ARG A 117 10.68 8.58 11.93
CA ARG A 117 9.93 8.10 10.79
C ARG A 117 8.78 7.20 11.27
N PRO A 118 7.56 7.34 10.71
CA PRO A 118 6.43 6.49 11.09
C PRO A 118 6.73 5.01 10.80
N PRO A 119 6.21 4.10 11.62
CA PRO A 119 6.42 2.65 11.47
C PRO A 119 5.52 2.08 10.38
N ILE A 120 5.74 2.56 9.15
CA ILE A 120 5.08 2.08 7.93
C ILE A 120 6.10 1.22 7.21
N ASP A 121 5.76 -0.05 7.03
CA ASP A 121 6.69 -1.02 6.45
C ASP A 121 6.57 -1.08 4.93
N ARG A 122 5.37 -0.88 4.41
CA ARG A 122 5.11 -0.91 2.97
C ARG A 122 4.22 0.27 2.56
N VAL A 123 4.58 0.91 1.48
CA VAL A 123 3.78 1.94 0.83
C VAL A 123 3.26 1.39 -0.49
N MET A 124 1.96 1.51 -0.70
CA MET A 124 1.30 1.12 -1.95
C MET A 124 0.70 2.36 -2.59
N SER A 125 1.15 2.70 -3.79
CA SER A 125 0.63 3.86 -4.53
C SER A 125 -0.30 3.40 -5.63
N ILE A 126 -1.52 3.93 -5.63
CA ILE A 126 -2.54 3.69 -6.64
C ILE A 126 -2.81 5.02 -7.34
N SER A 127 -2.69 5.03 -8.66
CA SER A 127 -3.07 6.19 -9.48
C SER A 127 -3.55 5.71 -10.84
N TYR A 128 -4.65 6.31 -11.28
CA TYR A 128 -5.19 6.11 -12.62
C TYR A 128 -4.84 7.27 -13.57
N SER A 129 -4.17 8.29 -13.04
CA SER A 129 -3.75 9.45 -13.83
C SER A 129 -2.58 9.10 -14.75
N VAL A 130 -2.61 9.62 -15.98
CA VAL A 130 -1.50 9.54 -16.95
C VAL A 130 -0.34 10.49 -16.58
N PHE A 131 -0.53 11.37 -15.63
CA PHE A 131 0.45 12.40 -15.23
C PHE A 131 0.86 12.29 -13.77
N ASP A 132 0.68 11.12 -13.15
CA ASP A 132 1.12 10.94 -11.77
C ASP A 132 2.66 10.98 -11.67
N GLY A 133 3.15 11.45 -10.54
CA GLY A 133 4.58 11.56 -10.24
C GLY A 133 5.14 10.37 -9.43
N PHE A 134 4.39 9.29 -9.30
CA PHE A 134 4.84 8.14 -8.52
C PHE A 134 5.95 7.35 -9.21
N ASN A 135 6.81 6.72 -8.43
CA ASN A 135 7.79 5.75 -8.94
C ASN A 135 7.06 4.51 -9.47
N LYS A 136 7.45 4.05 -10.66
CA LYS A 136 6.76 2.96 -11.39
C LYS A 136 7.35 1.58 -11.07
N VAL A 137 7.76 1.34 -9.86
CA VAL A 137 8.39 0.07 -9.43
C VAL A 137 7.34 -1.03 -9.33
N ARG A 138 7.48 -2.07 -10.15
CA ARG A 138 6.53 -3.19 -10.26
C ARG A 138 7.24 -4.54 -10.41
N GLY A 139 6.53 -5.61 -10.10
CA GLY A 139 6.95 -6.99 -10.35
C GLY A 139 8.32 -7.30 -9.74
N GLU A 140 9.23 -7.85 -10.53
CA GLU A 140 10.59 -8.22 -10.10
C GLU A 140 11.45 -7.04 -9.64
N GLN A 141 11.10 -5.82 -10.06
CA GLN A 141 11.76 -4.58 -9.61
C GLN A 141 11.18 -4.07 -8.30
N SER A 142 10.06 -4.62 -7.82
CA SER A 142 9.45 -4.16 -6.59
C SER A 142 10.39 -4.39 -5.41
N ILE A 143 10.54 -3.35 -4.61
CA ILE A 143 11.21 -3.45 -3.31
C ILE A 143 10.15 -3.74 -2.24
N TYR A 144 10.54 -4.44 -1.19
CA TYR A 144 9.58 -4.80 -0.13
C TYR A 144 8.80 -3.60 0.41
N SER A 145 9.45 -2.45 0.52
CA SER A 145 8.88 -1.23 1.11
C SER A 145 7.97 -0.43 0.18
N TYR A 146 7.90 -0.75 -1.12
CA TYR A 146 7.12 0.03 -2.09
C TYR A 146 6.56 -0.79 -3.24
N VAL A 147 5.29 -0.56 -3.57
CA VAL A 147 4.60 -1.15 -4.73
C VAL A 147 3.76 -0.07 -5.41
N TYR A 148 3.84 -0.01 -6.74
CA TYR A 148 2.98 0.83 -7.56
C TYR A 148 1.91 -0.01 -8.25
N CYS A 149 0.64 0.28 -7.97
CA CYS A 149 -0.56 -0.41 -8.51
C CYS A 149 -1.37 0.52 -9.44
N GLY A 150 -0.72 1.38 -10.23
CA GLY A 150 -1.40 2.28 -11.17
C GLY A 150 -1.32 1.81 -12.62
N LEU A 151 -1.71 2.66 -13.56
CA LEU A 151 -1.74 2.32 -15.00
C LEU A 151 -0.44 2.60 -15.74
N GLN A 152 0.50 3.33 -15.14
CA GLN A 152 1.75 3.71 -15.80
C GLN A 152 2.86 2.71 -15.61
N THR A 153 3.76 2.70 -16.58
CA THR A 153 5.06 2.03 -16.53
C THR A 153 6.15 3.04 -16.91
N GLU A 154 7.41 2.68 -16.79
CA GLU A 154 8.54 3.49 -17.29
C GLU A 154 8.44 3.76 -18.80
N ASN A 155 7.79 2.89 -19.56
CA ASN A 155 7.69 2.94 -21.02
C ASN A 155 6.33 3.46 -21.53
N GLY A 156 5.44 3.93 -20.65
CA GLY A 156 4.11 4.43 -21.00
C GLY A 156 2.98 3.81 -20.20
N ILE A 157 1.80 3.71 -20.79
CA ILE A 157 0.60 3.16 -20.14
C ILE A 157 0.53 1.65 -20.41
N LEU A 158 0.07 0.88 -19.40
CA LEU A 158 -0.19 -0.54 -19.53
C LEU A 158 -1.20 -0.83 -20.65
N THR A 159 -0.86 -1.74 -21.54
CA THR A 159 -1.81 -2.28 -22.52
C THR A 159 -2.80 -3.22 -21.83
N GLN A 160 -3.94 -3.48 -22.48
CA GLN A 160 -4.94 -4.43 -21.97
C GLN A 160 -4.33 -5.81 -21.68
N ASP A 161 -3.45 -6.30 -22.55
CA ASP A 161 -2.77 -7.60 -22.37
C ASP A 161 -1.81 -7.58 -21.16
N GLN A 162 -1.20 -6.43 -20.86
CA GLN A 162 -0.34 -6.29 -19.68
C GLN A 162 -1.17 -6.26 -18.41
N ILE A 163 -2.29 -5.54 -18.39
CA ILE A 163 -3.22 -5.52 -17.26
C ILE A 163 -3.73 -6.93 -16.97
N GLN A 164 -4.14 -7.67 -18.00
CA GLN A 164 -4.61 -9.04 -17.84
C GLN A 164 -3.50 -9.99 -17.34
N ARG A 165 -2.27 -9.85 -17.81
CA ARG A 165 -1.13 -10.64 -17.30
C ARG A 165 -0.84 -10.33 -15.84
N ASN A 166 -0.81 -9.05 -15.46
CA ASN A 166 -0.59 -8.65 -14.08
C ASN A 166 -1.67 -9.22 -13.15
N PHE A 167 -2.94 -9.14 -13.59
CA PHE A 167 -4.06 -9.73 -12.88
C PHE A 167 -3.84 -11.23 -12.65
N LYS A 168 -3.53 -12.00 -13.68
CA LYS A 168 -3.31 -13.46 -13.57
C LYS A 168 -2.18 -13.80 -12.60
N ILE A 169 -1.07 -13.07 -12.66
CA ILE A 169 0.06 -13.27 -11.74
C ILE A 169 -0.37 -12.98 -10.30
N ALA A 170 -1.00 -11.84 -10.05
CA ALA A 170 -1.44 -11.46 -8.72
C ALA A 170 -2.50 -12.43 -8.16
N TYR A 171 -3.46 -12.84 -9.00
CA TYR A 171 -4.49 -13.80 -8.62
C TYR A 171 -3.90 -15.17 -8.25
N SER A 172 -2.98 -15.68 -9.07
CA SER A 172 -2.29 -16.94 -8.75
C SER A 172 -1.53 -16.87 -7.42
N GLU A 173 -0.91 -15.73 -7.13
CA GLU A 173 -0.21 -15.53 -5.88
C GLU A 173 -1.15 -15.42 -4.67
N ILE A 174 -2.34 -14.86 -4.83
CA ILE A 174 -3.41 -14.83 -3.81
C ILE A 174 -3.83 -16.24 -3.44
N ILE A 175 -4.04 -17.11 -4.44
CA ILE A 175 -4.38 -18.53 -4.23
C ILE A 175 -3.23 -19.24 -3.50
N ASN A 176 -1.99 -19.06 -3.94
CA ASN A 176 -0.81 -19.67 -3.33
C ASN A 176 -0.61 -19.28 -1.87
N ARG A 177 -1.04 -18.07 -1.48
CA ARG A 177 -0.94 -17.54 -0.11
C ARG A 177 -2.18 -17.77 0.74
N ASP A 178 -3.16 -18.53 0.25
CA ASP A 178 -4.42 -18.81 0.96
C ASP A 178 -5.19 -17.54 1.36
N ARG A 179 -5.23 -16.55 0.43
CA ARG A 179 -5.89 -15.24 0.63
C ARG A 179 -7.12 -15.04 -0.27
N PHE A 180 -7.67 -16.15 -0.80
CA PHE A 180 -8.80 -16.09 -1.72
C PHE A 180 -10.04 -15.46 -1.06
N ASP A 181 -10.36 -15.83 0.17
CA ASP A 181 -11.52 -15.30 0.90
C ASP A 181 -11.43 -13.78 1.10
N ASP A 182 -10.24 -13.26 1.41
CA ASP A 182 -10.02 -11.81 1.53
C ASP A 182 -10.25 -11.11 0.19
N TRP A 183 -9.73 -11.70 -0.89
CA TRP A 183 -9.89 -11.18 -2.25
C TRP A 183 -11.34 -11.21 -2.71
N GLU A 184 -12.05 -12.32 -2.52
CA GLU A 184 -13.45 -12.50 -2.88
C GLU A 184 -14.34 -11.47 -2.16
N ASN A 185 -14.14 -11.27 -0.87
CA ASN A 185 -14.87 -10.27 -0.09
C ASN A 185 -14.68 -8.86 -0.65
N ILE A 186 -13.44 -8.45 -0.93
CA ILE A 186 -13.13 -7.12 -1.47
C ILE A 186 -13.72 -6.95 -2.87
N ILE A 187 -13.54 -7.93 -3.76
CA ILE A 187 -14.06 -7.85 -5.12
C ILE A 187 -15.59 -7.84 -5.14
N SER A 188 -16.25 -8.60 -4.25
CA SER A 188 -17.70 -8.61 -4.15
C SER A 188 -18.28 -7.26 -3.72
N GLU A 189 -17.61 -6.54 -2.82
CA GLU A 189 -18.00 -5.18 -2.43
C GLU A 189 -17.81 -4.18 -3.58
N VAL A 190 -16.73 -4.31 -4.35
CA VAL A 190 -16.40 -3.42 -5.45
C VAL A 190 -17.33 -3.61 -6.67
N LEU A 191 -17.73 -4.84 -6.96
CA LEU A 191 -18.54 -5.18 -8.14
C LEU A 191 -20.05 -5.16 -7.88
N GLU A 192 -20.50 -4.97 -6.66
CA GLU A 192 -21.93 -4.96 -6.28
C GLU A 192 -22.70 -6.21 -6.79
N SER A 193 -23.79 -5.98 -7.54
CA SER A 193 -24.69 -7.07 -7.98
C SER A 193 -24.17 -7.93 -9.15
N GLU A 194 -23.16 -7.46 -9.88
CA GLU A 194 -22.63 -8.16 -11.07
C GLU A 194 -21.51 -9.15 -10.72
N HIS A 195 -21.05 -9.18 -9.47
CA HIS A 195 -19.84 -9.90 -9.07
C HIS A 195 -19.93 -11.42 -9.23
N GLN A 196 -21.08 -12.05 -8.97
CA GLN A 196 -21.19 -13.52 -8.96
C GLN A 196 -20.89 -14.16 -10.32
N ASP A 197 -21.33 -13.53 -11.41
CA ASP A 197 -21.07 -14.06 -12.76
C ASP A 197 -19.62 -13.82 -13.17
N ILE A 198 -19.03 -12.70 -12.74
CA ILE A 198 -17.61 -12.38 -12.96
C ILE A 198 -16.71 -13.34 -12.17
N LEU A 199 -17.02 -13.60 -10.90
CA LEU A 199 -16.25 -14.54 -10.07
C LEU A 199 -16.26 -15.95 -10.67
N LYS A 200 -17.42 -16.47 -11.11
CA LYS A 200 -17.51 -17.79 -11.76
C LYS A 200 -16.65 -17.89 -13.02
N GLN A 201 -16.57 -16.80 -13.80
CA GLN A 201 -15.74 -16.77 -15.01
C GLN A 201 -14.24 -16.72 -14.66
N ILE A 202 -13.88 -16.02 -13.60
CA ILE A 202 -12.50 -15.98 -13.09
C ILE A 202 -12.08 -17.37 -12.57
N GLU A 203 -12.91 -18.04 -11.78
CA GLU A 203 -12.70 -19.39 -11.29
C GLU A 203 -12.56 -20.43 -12.40
N ALA A 204 -13.28 -20.25 -13.50
CA ALA A 204 -13.17 -21.12 -14.66
C ALA A 204 -11.90 -20.90 -15.50
N ASP A 205 -10.99 -20.02 -15.10
CA ASP A 205 -9.76 -19.60 -15.81
C ASP A 205 -10.02 -19.08 -17.23
N ASP A 206 -11.25 -18.65 -17.49
CA ASP A 206 -11.70 -18.18 -18.81
C ASP A 206 -11.65 -16.64 -18.89
N PHE A 207 -10.51 -16.08 -18.56
CA PHE A 207 -10.28 -14.62 -18.56
C PHE A 207 -10.41 -13.97 -19.94
N SER A 208 -10.35 -14.77 -21.02
CA SER A 208 -10.43 -14.24 -22.39
C SER A 208 -11.85 -13.92 -22.83
N ASN A 209 -12.85 -14.53 -22.21
CA ASN A 209 -14.26 -14.40 -22.56
C ASN A 209 -15.06 -13.50 -21.60
N ILE A 210 -14.40 -12.94 -20.58
CA ILE A 210 -15.09 -12.06 -19.66
C ILE A 210 -15.32 -10.69 -20.32
N ASN A 211 -16.56 -10.31 -20.44
CA ASN A 211 -16.99 -9.08 -21.09
C ASN A 211 -16.98 -7.91 -20.07
N TRP A 212 -15.79 -7.55 -19.58
CA TRP A 212 -15.66 -6.43 -18.66
C TRP A 212 -15.65 -5.11 -19.40
N SER A 213 -16.24 -4.08 -18.79
CA SER A 213 -15.98 -2.71 -19.20
C SER A 213 -14.52 -2.35 -18.92
N SER A 214 -13.97 -1.38 -19.64
CA SER A 214 -12.57 -0.94 -19.42
C SER A 214 -12.34 -0.52 -17.98
N GLY A 215 -13.31 0.15 -17.34
CA GLY A 215 -13.23 0.55 -15.94
C GLY A 215 -13.19 -0.64 -14.97
N GLN A 216 -14.06 -1.65 -15.19
CA GLN A 216 -14.07 -2.88 -14.38
C GLN A 216 -12.74 -3.63 -14.51
N HIS A 217 -12.18 -3.73 -15.71
CA HIS A 217 -10.88 -4.35 -15.93
C HIS A 217 -9.77 -3.71 -15.10
N ILE A 218 -9.69 -2.38 -15.14
CA ILE A 218 -8.70 -1.61 -14.40
C ILE A 218 -8.91 -1.78 -12.89
N LEU A 219 -10.15 -1.62 -12.43
CA LEU A 219 -10.49 -1.68 -11.01
C LEU A 219 -10.18 -3.04 -10.41
N ILE A 220 -10.67 -4.12 -11.04
CA ILE A 220 -10.46 -5.49 -10.55
C ILE A 220 -8.97 -5.84 -10.56
N SER A 221 -8.24 -5.48 -11.61
CA SER A 221 -6.80 -5.73 -11.68
C SER A 221 -6.04 -4.99 -10.58
N THR A 222 -6.37 -3.71 -10.35
CA THR A 222 -5.74 -2.89 -9.30
C THR A 222 -6.06 -3.43 -7.91
N MET A 223 -7.31 -3.79 -7.63
CA MET A 223 -7.70 -4.36 -6.33
C MET A 223 -7.05 -5.72 -6.11
N THR A 224 -6.91 -6.54 -7.15
CA THR A 224 -6.20 -7.82 -7.08
C THR A 224 -4.71 -7.61 -6.79
N GLU A 225 -4.04 -6.67 -7.46
CA GLU A 225 -2.64 -6.30 -7.15
C GLU A 225 -2.51 -5.79 -5.71
N LEU A 226 -3.49 -5.01 -5.24
CA LEU A 226 -3.52 -4.51 -3.88
C LEU A 226 -3.64 -5.64 -2.86
N VAL A 227 -4.62 -6.53 -3.01
CA VAL A 227 -4.80 -7.68 -2.11
C VAL A 227 -3.58 -8.60 -2.12
N CYS A 228 -2.98 -8.83 -3.29
CA CYS A 228 -1.78 -9.64 -3.42
C CYS A 228 -0.59 -9.07 -2.61
N ASN A 229 -0.45 -7.75 -2.59
CA ASN A 229 0.73 -7.08 -2.04
C ASN A 229 0.54 -6.46 -0.66
N ILE A 230 -0.69 -6.27 -0.19
CA ILE A 230 -0.94 -5.64 1.11
C ILE A 230 -0.42 -6.51 2.25
N GLU A 231 0.29 -5.85 3.17
CA GLU A 231 0.81 -6.44 4.39
C GLU A 231 0.35 -5.61 5.60
N ARG A 232 0.61 -6.12 6.80
CA ARG A 232 0.34 -5.34 8.02
C ARG A 232 1.17 -4.05 8.01
N GLU A 233 0.59 -2.98 8.54
CA GLU A 233 1.22 -1.66 8.59
C GLU A 233 1.58 -1.10 7.20
N SER A 234 0.86 -1.54 6.16
CA SER A 234 0.90 -0.90 4.85
C SER A 234 0.15 0.42 4.86
N LEU A 235 0.71 1.42 4.17
CA LEU A 235 0.03 2.66 3.84
C LEU A 235 -0.37 2.65 2.37
N ILE A 236 -1.66 2.79 2.11
CA ILE A 236 -2.18 2.94 0.75
C ILE A 236 -2.32 4.44 0.46
N LEU A 237 -1.70 4.90 -0.61
CA LEU A 237 -1.81 6.25 -1.15
C LEU A 237 -2.61 6.18 -2.45
N PHE A 238 -3.85 6.65 -2.41
CA PHE A 238 -4.74 6.61 -3.56
C PHE A 238 -4.91 8.02 -4.11
N ASP A 239 -4.44 8.24 -5.33
CA ASP A 239 -4.54 9.53 -6.01
C ASP A 239 -5.68 9.50 -7.02
N GLU A 240 -6.57 10.50 -6.96
CA GLU A 240 -7.73 10.68 -7.85
C GLU A 240 -8.61 9.41 -7.96
N PRO A 241 -9.09 8.83 -6.84
CA PRO A 241 -9.90 7.60 -6.88
C PRO A 241 -11.17 7.73 -7.72
N GLU A 242 -11.68 8.95 -7.89
CA GLU A 242 -12.91 9.26 -8.61
C GLU A 242 -12.82 9.09 -10.14
N ILE A 243 -11.63 8.99 -10.73
CA ILE A 243 -11.47 8.99 -12.20
C ILE A 243 -12.09 7.75 -12.85
N HIS A 244 -11.99 6.59 -12.22
CA HIS A 244 -12.45 5.31 -12.76
C HIS A 244 -13.45 4.58 -11.88
N LEU A 245 -13.76 5.13 -10.70
CA LEU A 245 -14.74 4.54 -9.80
C LEU A 245 -16.11 5.13 -10.06
N HIS A 246 -17.12 4.27 -10.10
CA HIS A 246 -18.52 4.73 -10.07
C HIS A 246 -18.73 5.48 -8.74
N PRO A 247 -19.54 6.57 -8.69
CA PRO A 247 -19.77 7.33 -7.46
C PRO A 247 -20.19 6.50 -6.25
N ASN A 248 -20.80 5.33 -6.46
CA ASN A 248 -21.21 4.41 -5.39
C ASN A 248 -20.06 3.53 -4.88
N ALA A 249 -18.91 3.51 -5.56
CA ALA A 249 -17.73 2.71 -5.17
C ALA A 249 -16.66 3.54 -4.46
N ILE A 250 -16.92 4.83 -4.21
CA ILE A 250 -16.10 5.76 -3.43
C ILE A 250 -16.71 5.91 -2.04
#